data_5c7da1eeb3a5ed762c81e2f56fa78ccd
#
_entry.id   5c7da1eeb3a5ed762c81e2f56fa78ccd
#
_cell.length_a   1.000
_cell.length_b   1.000
_cell.length_c   1.000
_cell.angle_alpha   90.00
_cell.angle_beta   90.00
_cell.angle_gamma   90.00
#
_symmetry.space_group_name_H-M   'P 1'
#
loop_
_entity.id
_entity.type
_entity.pdbx_description
1 polymer ?
#
loop_
_entity_poly.entity_id
_entity_poly.type
_entity_poly.pdbx_seq_one_letter_code
_entity_poly.pdbx_strand_id
1 'polypeptide(L)'
;MELSACIVVYNGADEALRAAQTVLDCTRRHPLTLYLVDNASPDGSGQCLAKAAKDGTLHIREDQKVEVLCRTENGGFGTGHNTVLSLLQSRVHFILNPDIQLTADTLSDLADWMAQHPGVVMARPALTFPDGRPQRLPLRRCSVRAMVYRQLPCLKFWAKYNERYLMADKDLTSPTEIEFCTGSFSAVDTAAFKAVGGFDEDY
;
A
#
# COMPACT_ATOMS: atom_id res chain seq x y z
N MET A 1 13.94 10.91 8.49
CA MET A 1 13.10 10.14 9.47
C MET A 1 13.12 8.69 9.06
N GLU A 2 12.88 7.74 9.94
CA GLU A 2 12.77 6.33 9.55
C GLU A 2 11.40 6.04 8.93
N LEU A 3 11.42 5.28 7.83
CA LEU A 3 10.25 4.78 7.14
C LEU A 3 10.17 3.27 7.26
N SER A 4 8.97 2.73 7.20
CA SER A 4 8.77 1.30 6.97
C SER A 4 7.71 1.06 5.92
N ALA A 5 7.81 -0.04 5.20
CA ALA A 5 6.82 -0.48 4.24
C ALA A 5 6.54 -1.98 4.44
N CYS A 6 5.33 -2.41 4.14
CA CYS A 6 4.95 -3.82 4.16
C CYS A 6 4.25 -4.20 2.85
N ILE A 7 4.69 -5.30 2.28
CA ILE A 7 4.06 -5.97 1.14
C ILE A 7 3.63 -7.35 1.61
N VAL A 8 2.33 -7.63 1.56
CA VAL A 8 1.77 -8.95 1.86
C VAL A 8 1.62 -9.75 0.56
N VAL A 9 2.14 -10.97 0.56
CA VAL A 9 2.22 -11.84 -0.60
C VAL A 9 1.40 -13.10 -0.35
N TYR A 10 0.56 -13.46 -1.30
CA TYR A 10 -0.09 -14.77 -1.36
C TYR A 10 0.01 -15.29 -2.79
N ASN A 11 0.99 -16.15 -3.02
CA ASN A 11 1.49 -16.59 -4.33
C ASN A 11 2.15 -15.46 -5.14
N GLY A 12 2.95 -15.79 -6.11
CA GLY A 12 3.51 -14.82 -7.06
C GLY A 12 4.69 -14.02 -6.51
N ALA A 13 5.69 -14.68 -5.94
CA ALA A 13 6.92 -14.04 -5.43
C ALA A 13 7.61 -13.10 -6.43
N ASP A 14 7.60 -13.43 -7.74
CA ASP A 14 8.25 -12.62 -8.76
C ASP A 14 7.67 -11.22 -8.89
N GLU A 15 6.35 -11.09 -8.75
CA GLU A 15 5.68 -9.79 -8.78
C GLU A 15 6.01 -8.97 -7.54
N ALA A 16 5.95 -9.61 -6.37
CA ALA A 16 6.32 -8.98 -5.10
C ALA A 16 7.80 -8.55 -5.07
N LEU A 17 8.72 -9.34 -5.64
CA LEU A 17 10.13 -8.98 -5.75
C LEU A 17 10.35 -7.79 -6.68
N ARG A 18 9.63 -7.71 -7.80
CA ARG A 18 9.67 -6.51 -8.66
C ARG A 18 9.16 -5.27 -7.93
N ALA A 19 8.03 -5.38 -7.22
CA ALA A 19 7.52 -4.29 -6.38
C ALA A 19 8.55 -3.87 -5.33
N ALA A 20 9.08 -4.84 -4.57
CA ALA A 20 10.09 -4.62 -3.53
C ALA A 20 11.33 -3.90 -4.09
N GLN A 21 11.84 -4.33 -5.26
CA GLN A 21 13.01 -3.70 -5.88
C GLN A 21 12.72 -2.24 -6.24
N THR A 22 11.55 -1.92 -6.82
CA THR A 22 11.24 -0.51 -7.13
C THR A 22 11.07 0.34 -5.87
N VAL A 23 10.55 -0.23 -4.78
CA VAL A 23 10.46 0.45 -3.48
C VAL A 23 11.86 0.77 -2.95
N LEU A 24 12.78 -0.19 -2.99
CA LEU A 24 14.18 -0.01 -2.56
C LEU A 24 14.91 0.99 -3.44
N ASP A 25 14.81 0.88 -4.76
CA ASP A 25 15.52 1.75 -5.71
C ASP A 25 15.04 3.20 -5.65
N CYS A 26 13.75 3.40 -5.47
CA CYS A 26 13.15 4.74 -5.50
C CYS A 26 13.19 5.46 -4.16
N THR A 27 13.15 4.76 -3.01
CA THR A 27 13.20 5.42 -1.69
C THR A 27 14.63 5.80 -1.34
N ARG A 28 14.99 7.08 -1.50
CA ARG A 28 16.40 7.53 -1.44
C ARG A 28 16.69 8.52 -0.32
N ARG A 29 15.72 9.29 0.13
CA ARG A 29 15.94 10.39 1.10
C ARG A 29 15.83 9.97 2.55
N HIS A 30 15.26 8.80 2.81
CA HIS A 30 15.04 8.30 4.16
C HIS A 30 15.45 6.83 4.30
N PRO A 31 15.99 6.42 5.48
CA PRO A 31 16.16 5.02 5.81
C PRO A 31 14.84 4.26 5.73
N LEU A 32 14.89 3.03 5.22
CA LEU A 32 13.70 2.22 5.00
C LEU A 32 13.85 0.80 5.55
N THR A 33 12.88 0.35 6.33
CA THR A 33 12.68 -1.08 6.62
C THR A 33 11.52 -1.60 5.77
N LEU A 34 11.81 -2.50 4.83
CA LEU A 34 10.80 -3.16 4.00
C LEU A 34 10.49 -4.55 4.56
N TYR A 35 9.24 -4.77 4.93
CA TYR A 35 8.72 -6.06 5.35
C TYR A 35 8.06 -6.76 4.16
N LEU A 36 8.47 -8.00 3.88
CA LEU A 36 7.81 -8.90 2.93
C LEU A 36 7.14 -10.00 3.74
N VAL A 37 5.83 -10.01 3.76
CA VAL A 37 5.05 -10.98 4.55
C VAL A 37 4.45 -12.01 3.61
N ASP A 38 4.98 -13.25 3.67
CA ASP A 38 4.35 -14.38 3.00
C ASP A 38 3.16 -14.88 3.82
N ASN A 39 1.97 -14.79 3.24
CA ASN A 39 0.72 -15.13 3.89
C ASN A 39 0.35 -16.62 3.70
N ALA A 40 1.33 -17.50 3.98
CA ALA A 40 1.25 -18.96 3.82
C ALA A 40 1.02 -19.39 2.37
N SER A 41 1.83 -18.90 1.44
CA SER A 41 1.75 -19.26 0.03
C SER A 41 2.12 -20.74 -0.22
N PRO A 42 1.26 -21.51 -0.87
CA PRO A 42 1.54 -22.93 -1.18
C PRO A 42 2.52 -23.12 -2.34
N ASP A 43 2.82 -22.08 -3.12
CA ASP A 43 3.68 -22.13 -4.32
C ASP A 43 5.18 -21.97 -4.05
N GLY A 44 5.60 -21.84 -2.77
CA GLY A 44 6.99 -21.62 -2.40
C GLY A 44 7.42 -20.15 -2.41
N SER A 45 6.49 -19.21 -2.54
CA SER A 45 6.80 -17.78 -2.53
C SER A 45 7.59 -17.35 -1.30
N GLY A 46 7.24 -17.83 -0.09
CA GLY A 46 7.93 -17.47 1.14
C GLY A 46 9.42 -17.83 1.11
N GLN A 47 9.77 -19.02 0.61
CA GLN A 47 11.16 -19.46 0.45
C GLN A 47 11.90 -18.60 -0.59
N CYS A 48 11.22 -18.25 -1.69
CA CYS A 48 11.76 -17.40 -2.74
C CYS A 48 12.09 -16.01 -2.20
N LEU A 49 11.17 -15.38 -1.48
CA LEU A 49 11.36 -14.08 -0.83
C LEU A 49 12.53 -14.10 0.18
N ALA A 50 12.54 -15.13 1.05
CA ALA A 50 13.58 -15.29 2.06
C ALA A 50 14.99 -15.50 1.45
N LYS A 51 15.07 -16.19 0.32
CA LYS A 51 16.30 -16.34 -0.45
C LYS A 51 16.73 -15.01 -1.06
N ALA A 52 15.84 -14.34 -1.78
CA ALA A 52 16.11 -13.08 -2.47
C ALA A 52 16.61 -11.97 -1.54
N ALA A 53 16.13 -11.94 -0.30
CA ALA A 53 16.59 -10.99 0.71
C ALA A 53 18.03 -11.22 1.20
N LYS A 54 18.63 -12.40 0.91
CA LYS A 54 19.94 -12.81 1.43
C LYS A 54 21.02 -13.01 0.37
N ASP A 55 20.63 -13.36 -0.84
CA ASP A 55 21.57 -13.81 -1.89
C ASP A 55 21.95 -12.69 -2.88
N GLY A 56 21.54 -11.45 -2.62
CA GLY A 56 21.84 -10.30 -3.47
C GLY A 56 20.87 -10.14 -4.66
N THR A 57 19.81 -10.92 -4.74
CA THR A 57 18.74 -10.74 -5.75
C THR A 57 18.08 -9.38 -5.59
N LEU A 58 17.81 -8.95 -4.33
CA LEU A 58 17.40 -7.59 -4.03
C LEU A 58 18.61 -6.71 -3.77
N HIS A 59 18.68 -5.58 -4.47
CA HIS A 59 19.70 -4.57 -4.24
C HIS A 59 19.28 -3.70 -3.05
N ILE A 60 19.89 -3.95 -1.90
CA ILE A 60 19.58 -3.29 -0.62
C ILE A 60 20.73 -2.35 -0.28
N ARG A 61 20.47 -1.06 -0.09
CA ARG A 61 21.49 -0.08 0.32
C ARG A 61 21.75 -0.18 1.83
N GLU A 62 22.86 0.42 2.28
CA GLU A 62 23.27 0.43 3.70
C GLU A 62 22.24 1.06 4.65
N ASP A 63 21.45 2.03 4.16
CA ASP A 63 20.39 2.69 4.90
C ASP A 63 19.01 1.99 4.78
N GLN A 64 18.99 0.79 4.21
CA GLN A 64 17.80 0.00 3.99
C GLN A 64 17.91 -1.38 4.64
N LYS A 65 16.76 -1.93 5.02
CA LYS A 65 16.65 -3.28 5.56
C LYS A 65 15.47 -3.98 4.92
N VAL A 66 15.63 -5.27 4.61
CA VAL A 66 14.53 -6.14 4.18
C VAL A 66 14.36 -7.25 5.21
N GLU A 67 13.15 -7.39 5.71
CA GLU A 67 12.75 -8.48 6.61
C GLU A 67 11.66 -9.32 5.97
N VAL A 68 11.84 -10.63 5.96
CA VAL A 68 10.86 -11.58 5.41
C VAL A 68 10.23 -12.36 6.55
N LEU A 69 8.91 -12.34 6.61
CA LEU A 69 8.11 -13.02 7.62
C LEU A 69 7.17 -14.02 6.91
N CYS A 70 7.27 -15.29 7.27
CA CYS A 70 6.41 -16.34 6.73
C CYS A 70 5.35 -16.72 7.77
N ARG A 71 4.10 -16.56 7.41
CA ARG A 71 2.96 -16.99 8.22
C ARG A 71 2.69 -18.48 8.03
N THR A 72 2.02 -19.08 8.98
CA THR A 72 1.61 -20.51 8.92
C THR A 72 0.24 -20.71 8.30
N GLU A 73 -0.57 -19.63 8.22
CA GLU A 73 -1.92 -19.64 7.65
C GLU A 73 -2.23 -18.33 6.93
N ASN A 74 -3.10 -18.39 5.93
CA ASN A 74 -3.58 -17.21 5.22
C ASN A 74 -4.74 -16.58 5.98
N GLY A 75 -4.46 -15.50 6.69
CA GLY A 75 -5.45 -14.70 7.41
C GLY A 75 -6.02 -13.53 6.60
N GLY A 76 -5.75 -13.46 5.30
CA GLY A 76 -6.17 -12.35 4.46
C GLY A 76 -5.22 -11.14 4.54
N PHE A 77 -5.59 -10.07 3.83
CA PHE A 77 -4.78 -8.86 3.65
C PHE A 77 -4.48 -8.15 4.97
N GLY A 78 -5.53 -7.88 5.76
CA GLY A 78 -5.42 -7.12 7.02
C GLY A 78 -4.53 -7.82 8.03
N THR A 79 -4.78 -9.11 8.29
CA THR A 79 -3.99 -9.94 9.21
C THR A 79 -2.54 -10.07 8.75
N GLY A 80 -2.32 -10.16 7.41
CA GLY A 80 -0.98 -10.14 6.84
C GLY A 80 -0.20 -8.87 7.21
N HIS A 81 -0.82 -7.69 7.05
CA HIS A 81 -0.22 -6.41 7.44
C HIS A 81 -0.06 -6.28 8.97
N ASN A 82 -0.99 -6.79 9.76
CA ASN A 82 -0.89 -6.75 11.22
C ASN A 82 0.28 -7.57 11.76
N THR A 83 0.80 -8.52 11.00
CA THR A 83 1.99 -9.31 11.38
C THR A 83 3.18 -8.42 11.74
N VAL A 84 3.32 -7.26 11.13
CA VAL A 84 4.43 -6.34 11.39
C VAL A 84 4.10 -5.26 12.43
N LEU A 85 2.85 -5.14 12.88
CA LEU A 85 2.37 -4.02 13.69
C LEU A 85 3.21 -3.80 14.97
N SER A 86 3.58 -4.88 15.66
CA SER A 86 4.42 -4.80 16.87
C SER A 86 5.88 -4.45 16.57
N LEU A 87 6.35 -4.69 15.36
CA LEU A 87 7.73 -4.45 14.93
C LEU A 87 7.97 -3.02 14.45
N LEU A 88 6.90 -2.29 14.09
CA LEU A 88 7.01 -0.94 13.53
C LEU A 88 7.62 0.03 14.54
N GLN A 89 8.71 0.70 14.13
CA GLN A 89 9.36 1.78 14.88
C GLN A 89 9.47 3.08 14.08
N SER A 90 9.14 3.01 12.79
CA SER A 90 9.14 4.15 11.87
C SER A 90 8.10 5.20 12.26
N ARG A 91 8.29 6.43 11.81
CA ARG A 91 7.26 7.47 11.95
C ARG A 91 6.10 7.27 10.97
N VAL A 92 6.40 6.89 9.73
CA VAL A 92 5.41 6.62 8.69
C VAL A 92 5.58 5.19 8.21
N HIS A 93 4.48 4.46 8.16
CA HIS A 93 4.41 3.10 7.64
C HIS A 93 3.63 3.08 6.32
N PHE A 94 4.12 2.31 5.35
CA PHE A 94 3.48 2.18 4.05
C PHE A 94 2.86 0.79 3.89
N ILE A 95 1.59 0.76 3.55
CA ILE A 95 0.82 -0.43 3.20
C ILE A 95 0.83 -0.51 1.68
N LEU A 96 1.42 -1.57 1.14
CA LEU A 96 1.68 -1.69 -0.29
C LEU A 96 1.18 -3.03 -0.83
N ASN A 97 0.53 -3.01 -1.99
CA ASN A 97 0.20 -4.23 -2.72
C ASN A 97 1.45 -4.81 -3.43
N PRO A 98 1.49 -6.13 -3.70
CA PRO A 98 2.61 -6.76 -4.39
C PRO A 98 2.73 -6.43 -5.89
N ASP A 99 1.73 -5.79 -6.48
CA ASP A 99 1.66 -5.41 -7.90
C ASP A 99 2.01 -3.94 -8.17
N ILE A 100 2.39 -3.16 -7.15
CA ILE A 100 2.78 -1.77 -7.33
C ILE A 100 4.18 -1.66 -7.94
N GLN A 101 4.41 -0.56 -8.67
CA GLN A 101 5.74 -0.18 -9.13
C GLN A 101 5.96 1.32 -8.90
N LEU A 102 7.08 1.67 -8.30
CA LEU A 102 7.49 3.05 -8.09
C LEU A 102 8.40 3.50 -9.24
N THR A 103 8.20 4.71 -9.69
CA THR A 103 9.05 5.37 -10.70
C THR A 103 9.72 6.64 -10.16
N ALA A 104 9.38 7.04 -8.93
CA ALA A 104 9.91 8.20 -8.23
C ALA A 104 9.96 7.95 -6.73
N ASP A 105 10.62 8.83 -5.97
CA ASP A 105 10.76 8.75 -4.51
C ASP A 105 9.45 9.11 -3.75
N THR A 106 8.38 8.40 -4.11
CA THR A 106 7.02 8.66 -3.62
C THR A 106 6.88 8.44 -2.11
N LEU A 107 7.63 7.46 -1.55
CA LEU A 107 7.57 7.21 -0.11
C LEU A 107 8.10 8.41 0.66
N SER A 108 9.26 8.92 0.27
CA SER A 108 9.85 10.09 0.92
C SER A 108 8.98 11.34 0.72
N ASP A 109 8.43 11.54 -0.48
CA ASP A 109 7.55 12.68 -0.77
C ASP A 109 6.32 12.68 0.15
N LEU A 110 5.63 11.54 0.28
CA LEU A 110 4.47 11.43 1.16
C LEU A 110 4.83 11.61 2.65
N ALA A 111 5.94 11.02 3.07
CA ALA A 111 6.39 11.12 4.46
C ALA A 111 6.77 12.57 4.83
N ASP A 112 7.47 13.28 3.95
CA ASP A 112 7.83 14.67 4.14
C ASP A 112 6.60 15.58 4.14
N TRP A 113 5.64 15.29 3.24
CA TRP A 113 4.38 16.01 3.19
C TRP A 113 3.55 15.79 4.47
N MET A 114 3.41 14.55 4.95
CA MET A 114 2.72 14.25 6.20
C MET A 114 3.40 14.92 7.41
N ALA A 115 4.73 15.00 7.41
CA ALA A 115 5.47 15.69 8.47
C ALA A 115 5.15 17.18 8.54
N GLN A 116 4.84 17.82 7.42
CA GLN A 116 4.43 19.24 7.33
C GLN A 116 2.94 19.44 7.62
N HIS A 117 2.15 18.36 7.66
CA HIS A 117 0.70 18.39 7.90
C HIS A 117 0.31 17.49 9.08
N PRO A 118 0.61 17.89 10.34
CA PRO A 118 0.51 17.04 11.53
C PRO A 118 -0.90 16.55 11.87
N GLY A 119 -1.93 17.06 11.23
CA GLY A 119 -3.31 16.56 11.36
C GLY A 119 -3.64 15.39 10.41
N VAL A 120 -2.74 15.07 9.47
CA VAL A 120 -2.96 13.99 8.51
C VAL A 120 -2.35 12.70 9.05
N VAL A 121 -3.20 11.72 9.32
CA VAL A 121 -2.79 10.40 9.82
C VAL A 121 -2.73 9.32 8.74
N MET A 122 -3.31 9.58 7.57
CA MET A 122 -3.29 8.68 6.43
C MET A 122 -3.27 9.48 5.12
N ALA A 123 -2.43 9.07 4.19
CA ALA A 123 -2.33 9.67 2.86
C ALA A 123 -2.09 8.58 1.80
N ARG A 124 -2.40 8.90 0.55
CA ARG A 124 -2.09 8.04 -0.60
C ARG A 124 -1.66 8.89 -1.79
N PRO A 125 -0.79 8.36 -2.67
CA PRO A 125 -0.47 9.04 -3.91
C PRO A 125 -1.59 8.85 -4.94
N ALA A 126 -1.58 9.66 -5.99
CA ALA A 126 -2.29 9.33 -7.22
C ALA A 126 -1.62 8.11 -7.87
N LEU A 127 -2.42 7.16 -8.31
CA LEU A 127 -1.94 5.96 -9.00
C LEU A 127 -2.26 6.07 -10.50
N THR A 128 -1.37 5.53 -11.31
CA THR A 128 -1.56 5.43 -12.77
C THR A 128 -1.43 3.98 -13.23
N PHE A 129 -2.03 3.67 -14.35
CA PHE A 129 -1.73 2.44 -15.08
C PHE A 129 -0.36 2.55 -15.76
N PRO A 130 0.25 1.43 -16.18
CA PRO A 130 1.54 1.44 -16.89
C PRO A 130 1.56 2.30 -18.17
N ASP A 131 0.40 2.55 -18.77
CA ASP A 131 0.22 3.41 -19.94
C ASP A 131 0.09 4.91 -19.58
N GLY A 132 0.24 5.28 -18.29
CA GLY A 132 0.16 6.65 -17.78
C GLY A 132 -1.26 7.15 -17.52
N ARG A 133 -2.31 6.39 -17.83
CA ARG A 133 -3.69 6.78 -17.52
C ARG A 133 -3.92 6.78 -16.01
N PRO A 134 -4.62 7.78 -15.44
CA PRO A 134 -4.95 7.80 -14.01
C PRO A 134 -5.79 6.58 -13.63
N GLN A 135 -5.40 5.90 -12.56
CA GLN A 135 -6.19 4.84 -11.95
C GLN A 135 -7.25 5.45 -11.04
N ARG A 136 -8.50 5.46 -11.51
CA ARG A 136 -9.63 5.97 -10.74
C ARG A 136 -10.05 4.93 -9.72
N LEU A 137 -9.68 5.15 -8.47
CA LEU A 137 -10.07 4.31 -7.35
C LEU A 137 -11.25 4.94 -6.60
N PRO A 138 -12.09 4.12 -5.91
CA PRO A 138 -13.12 4.65 -5.03
C PRO A 138 -12.50 5.51 -3.93
N LEU A 139 -12.99 6.74 -3.76
CA LEU A 139 -12.51 7.70 -2.78
C LEU A 139 -13.61 8.15 -1.82
N ARG A 140 -14.87 7.79 -2.09
CA ARG A 140 -16.01 7.99 -1.18
C ARG A 140 -16.44 6.67 -0.55
N ARG A 141 -17.06 6.78 0.63
CA ARG A 141 -17.55 5.62 1.37
C ARG A 141 -18.45 4.73 0.49
N CYS A 142 -18.16 3.45 0.48
CA CYS A 142 -18.93 2.47 -0.27
C CYS A 142 -20.35 2.38 0.30
N SER A 143 -21.36 2.38 -0.57
CA SER A 143 -22.74 2.12 -0.21
C SER A 143 -23.30 0.97 -1.05
N VAL A 144 -24.31 0.28 -0.54
CA VAL A 144 -25.01 -0.79 -1.30
C VAL A 144 -25.47 -0.27 -2.66
N ARG A 145 -25.94 0.98 -2.72
CA ARG A 145 -26.34 1.64 -3.98
C ARG A 145 -25.16 1.77 -4.95
N ALA A 146 -23.96 2.16 -4.46
CA ALA A 146 -22.77 2.26 -5.28
C ALA A 146 -22.36 0.90 -5.86
N MET A 147 -22.47 -0.18 -5.08
CA MET A 147 -22.19 -1.53 -5.53
C MET A 147 -23.13 -1.99 -6.65
N VAL A 148 -24.44 -1.76 -6.46
CA VAL A 148 -25.46 -2.12 -7.47
C VAL A 148 -25.27 -1.31 -8.76
N TYR A 149 -25.05 0.00 -8.66
CA TYR A 149 -24.89 0.88 -9.83
C TYR A 149 -23.60 0.60 -10.60
N ARG A 150 -22.55 0.14 -9.95
CA ARG A 150 -21.30 -0.27 -10.60
C ARG A 150 -21.49 -1.49 -11.51
N GLN A 151 -22.45 -2.37 -11.21
CA GLN A 151 -22.72 -3.57 -12.00
C GLN A 151 -23.64 -3.32 -13.20
N LEU A 152 -24.31 -2.17 -13.27
CA LEU A 152 -25.29 -1.84 -14.30
C LEU A 152 -24.92 -0.51 -15.00
N PRO A 153 -23.79 -0.43 -15.74
CA PRO A 153 -23.27 0.81 -16.29
C PRO A 153 -24.07 1.40 -17.47
N CYS A 154 -25.12 0.71 -17.91
CA CYS A 154 -25.86 1.04 -19.13
C CYS A 154 -26.78 2.28 -19.03
N LEU A 155 -27.04 2.83 -17.86
CA LEU A 155 -27.92 3.97 -17.66
C LEU A 155 -27.11 5.25 -17.37
N LYS A 156 -27.32 6.32 -18.17
CA LYS A 156 -26.63 7.62 -18.01
C LYS A 156 -26.69 8.22 -16.61
N PHE A 157 -27.78 7.99 -15.89
CA PHE A 157 -27.93 8.42 -14.48
C PHE A 157 -26.93 7.74 -13.55
N TRP A 158 -26.61 6.48 -13.80
CA TRP A 158 -25.67 5.71 -12.99
C TRP A 158 -24.21 6.04 -13.28
N ALA A 159 -23.91 6.47 -14.51
CA ALA A 159 -22.59 6.99 -14.83
C ALA A 159 -22.26 8.21 -13.96
N LYS A 160 -23.18 9.16 -13.82
CA LYS A 160 -23.00 10.35 -12.96
C LYS A 160 -22.83 9.98 -11.49
N TYR A 161 -23.53 8.95 -11.01
CA TYR A 161 -23.37 8.46 -9.63
C TYR A 161 -22.00 7.81 -9.43
N ASN A 162 -21.52 7.03 -10.40
CA ASN A 162 -20.22 6.41 -10.37
C ASN A 162 -19.08 7.45 -10.43
N GLU A 163 -19.22 8.49 -11.25
CA GLU A 163 -18.29 9.64 -11.27
C GLU A 163 -18.18 10.31 -9.89
N ARG A 164 -19.32 10.53 -9.23
CA ARG A 164 -19.35 11.07 -7.88
C ARG A 164 -18.67 10.13 -6.86
N TYR A 165 -18.89 8.83 -6.98
CA TYR A 165 -18.24 7.81 -6.12
C TYR A 165 -16.72 7.81 -6.27
N LEU A 166 -16.23 8.02 -7.48
CA LEU A 166 -14.80 8.14 -7.80
C LEU A 166 -14.24 9.55 -7.54
N MET A 167 -15.02 10.46 -6.95
CA MET A 167 -14.67 11.87 -6.77
C MET A 167 -14.22 12.58 -8.06
N ALA A 168 -14.72 12.16 -9.22
CA ALA A 168 -14.44 12.82 -10.49
C ALA A 168 -15.02 14.25 -10.59
N ASP A 169 -15.87 14.64 -9.63
CA ASP A 169 -16.39 15.98 -9.41
C ASP A 169 -15.42 16.89 -8.61
N LYS A 170 -14.25 16.38 -8.20
CA LYS A 170 -13.23 17.11 -7.45
C LYS A 170 -11.96 17.23 -8.27
N ASP A 171 -11.24 18.31 -8.02
CA ASP A 171 -9.86 18.46 -8.49
C ASP A 171 -8.94 17.63 -7.59
N LEU A 172 -8.38 16.56 -8.16
CA LEU A 172 -7.45 15.66 -7.49
C LEU A 172 -5.99 15.93 -7.89
N THR A 173 -5.71 17.06 -8.54
CA THR A 173 -4.34 17.48 -8.87
C THR A 173 -3.62 18.12 -7.69
N SER A 174 -4.37 18.46 -6.62
CA SER A 174 -3.86 18.96 -5.34
C SER A 174 -4.28 18.03 -4.19
N PRO A 175 -3.59 18.10 -3.04
CA PRO A 175 -3.96 17.33 -1.87
C PRO A 175 -5.42 17.56 -1.49
N THR A 176 -6.20 16.51 -1.46
CA THR A 176 -7.66 16.56 -1.28
C THR A 176 -8.07 15.54 -0.23
N GLU A 177 -8.92 15.96 0.71
CA GLU A 177 -9.50 15.05 1.69
C GLU A 177 -10.43 14.05 1.02
N ILE A 178 -10.25 12.76 1.37
CA ILE A 178 -11.02 11.62 0.84
C ILE A 178 -11.69 10.86 1.97
N GLU A 179 -12.86 10.27 1.68
CA GLU A 179 -13.65 9.54 2.67
C GLU A 179 -13.24 8.07 2.80
N PHE A 180 -12.54 7.55 1.80
CA PHE A 180 -12.13 6.15 1.72
C PHE A 180 -10.78 6.01 1.02
N CYS A 181 -9.88 5.24 1.62
CA CYS A 181 -8.58 4.90 1.05
C CYS A 181 -8.51 3.40 0.78
N THR A 182 -8.14 3.03 -0.44
CA THR A 182 -7.90 1.62 -0.79
C THR A 182 -6.56 1.16 -0.21
N GLY A 183 -6.46 -0.12 0.18
CA GLY A 183 -5.22 -0.70 0.72
C GLY A 183 -4.10 -0.90 -0.31
N SER A 184 -4.27 -0.49 -1.58
CA SER A 184 -3.28 -0.74 -2.64
C SER A 184 -1.96 0.01 -2.45
N PHE A 185 -2.04 1.25 -1.96
CA PHE A 185 -0.89 2.07 -1.58
C PHE A 185 -1.35 3.13 -0.58
N SER A 186 -0.94 3.02 0.67
CA SER A 186 -1.29 3.96 1.71
C SER A 186 -0.09 4.24 2.61
N ALA A 187 0.13 5.50 2.95
CA ALA A 187 1.02 5.96 4.01
C ALA A 187 0.19 6.20 5.27
N VAL A 188 0.59 5.68 6.40
CA VAL A 188 -0.07 5.88 7.69
C VAL A 188 0.91 6.39 8.74
N ASP A 189 0.46 7.28 9.61
CA ASP A 189 1.19 7.60 10.84
C ASP A 189 1.23 6.33 11.70
N THR A 190 2.43 5.86 12.01
CA THR A 190 2.63 4.57 12.70
C THR A 190 2.01 4.56 14.09
N ALA A 191 2.06 5.70 14.81
CA ALA A 191 1.47 5.79 16.14
C ALA A 191 -0.05 5.70 16.08
N ALA A 192 -0.67 6.40 15.12
CA ALA A 192 -2.11 6.33 14.89
C ALA A 192 -2.55 4.93 14.46
N PHE A 193 -1.80 4.28 13.55
CA PHE A 193 -2.09 2.92 13.10
C PHE A 193 -2.02 1.90 14.24
N LYS A 194 -1.00 2.01 15.11
CA LYS A 194 -0.89 1.18 16.32
C LYS A 194 -2.01 1.46 17.32
N ALA A 195 -2.40 2.73 17.49
CA ALA A 195 -3.44 3.11 18.45
C ALA A 195 -4.82 2.53 18.12
N VAL A 196 -5.11 2.32 16.81
CA VAL A 196 -6.36 1.66 16.38
C VAL A 196 -6.25 0.13 16.33
N GLY A 197 -5.06 -0.44 16.59
CA GLY A 197 -4.83 -1.88 16.58
C GLY A 197 -4.55 -2.46 15.19
N GLY A 198 -4.24 -1.62 14.19
CA GLY A 198 -4.02 -2.05 12.81
C GLY A 198 -5.32 -2.26 12.03
N PHE A 199 -5.35 -3.27 11.19
CA PHE A 199 -6.57 -3.70 10.48
C PHE A 199 -7.46 -4.55 11.38
N ASP A 200 -8.77 -4.41 11.18
CA ASP A 200 -9.76 -5.29 11.78
C ASP A 200 -9.66 -6.70 11.14
N GLU A 201 -9.40 -7.72 11.94
CA GLU A 201 -9.18 -9.10 11.46
C GLU A 201 -10.47 -9.92 11.37
N ASP A 202 -11.59 -9.36 11.78
CA ASP A 202 -12.92 -10.01 11.70
C ASP A 202 -13.58 -9.85 10.30
N TYR A 203 -12.89 -9.19 9.35
CA TYR A 203 -13.35 -8.97 7.98
C TYR A 203 -12.59 -9.80 6.95
#